data_928663d062d2f82aed0bef7038619079
#
_entry.id   928663d062d2f82aed0bef7038619079
#
_cell.length_a   1.000
_cell.length_b   1.000
_cell.length_c   1.000
_cell.angle_alpha   90.00
_cell.angle_beta   90.00
_cell.angle_gamma   90.00
#
_symmetry.space_group_name_H-M   'P 1'
#
loop_
_entity.id
_entity.type
_entity.pdbx_description
1 polymer ?
#
loop_
_entity_poly.entity_id
_entity_poly.type
_entity_poly.pdbx_seq_one_letter_code
_entity_poly.pdbx_strand_id
1 'polypeptide(L)'
;MSKNNGIDKKQKVLFSQEEINKMLDSVPSNIRGYIDGLQNQISNMSAIGLALSKERDMDKLLEMILLEAKRISNADGGTLYMMTDDHRLRFSIMITDSLDVHMGGTSGKEIPFYPVKLYNDDGDPNENMIAANAGINGITINIPDAYEAKGFDFSGTKAFDEKTGYRSKSFLTVPLKNHENEIIGVLQLLNAQEIKSNIKYVCYWFSSIKRAGYG
;
A
#
# COMPACT_ATOMS: atom_id res chain seq x y z
N MET A 1 0.73 16.31 -59.61
CA MET A 1 1.83 15.58 -58.91
C MET A 1 1.63 15.69 -57.42
N SER A 2 0.99 14.70 -56.83
CA SER A 2 0.71 14.63 -55.41
C SER A 2 1.60 13.56 -54.80
N LYS A 3 2.52 13.93 -53.90
CA LYS A 3 3.40 13.00 -53.21
C LYS A 3 2.65 12.49 -51.97
N ASN A 4 2.32 11.23 -52.05
CA ASN A 4 1.76 10.44 -50.97
C ASN A 4 2.87 10.18 -49.91
N ASN A 5 2.80 10.83 -48.75
CA ASN A 5 3.65 10.48 -47.59
C ASN A 5 3.06 9.25 -46.90
N GLY A 6 3.66 8.09 -47.19
CA GLY A 6 3.38 6.85 -46.48
C GLY A 6 3.81 6.99 -45.00
N ILE A 7 2.85 6.97 -44.11
CA ILE A 7 3.07 6.81 -42.66
C ILE A 7 3.46 5.36 -42.44
N ASP A 8 4.72 5.14 -42.11
CA ASP A 8 5.28 3.86 -41.72
C ASP A 8 4.54 3.32 -40.47
N LYS A 9 3.60 2.42 -40.70
CA LYS A 9 2.93 1.69 -39.62
C LYS A 9 3.98 0.77 -38.99
N LYS A 10 4.56 1.17 -37.84
CA LYS A 10 5.34 0.28 -36.97
C LYS A 10 4.51 -0.97 -36.72
N GLN A 11 4.85 -2.03 -37.41
CA GLN A 11 4.25 -3.35 -37.23
C GLN A 11 4.58 -3.81 -35.82
N LYS A 12 3.56 -3.92 -34.97
CA LYS A 12 3.70 -4.45 -33.60
C LYS A 12 4.00 -5.94 -33.75
N VAL A 13 5.27 -6.30 -33.62
CA VAL A 13 5.70 -7.69 -33.69
C VAL A 13 5.17 -8.38 -32.42
N LEU A 14 4.12 -9.17 -32.59
CA LEU A 14 3.59 -10.05 -31.56
C LEU A 14 4.30 -11.38 -31.70
N PHE A 15 5.22 -11.67 -30.77
CA PHE A 15 5.84 -12.99 -30.68
C PHE A 15 4.84 -13.99 -30.08
N SER A 16 4.83 -15.20 -30.59
CA SER A 16 4.13 -16.33 -30.00
C SER A 16 4.77 -16.71 -28.66
N GLN A 17 4.00 -17.35 -27.77
CA GLN A 17 4.53 -17.80 -26.47
C GLN A 17 5.73 -18.77 -26.66
N GLU A 18 5.74 -19.54 -27.72
CA GLU A 18 6.83 -20.48 -28.05
C GLU A 18 8.11 -19.74 -28.45
N GLU A 19 7.99 -18.68 -29.26
CA GLU A 19 9.13 -17.84 -29.64
C GLU A 19 9.70 -17.10 -28.44
N ILE A 20 8.85 -16.56 -27.56
CA ILE A 20 9.26 -15.93 -26.29
C ILE A 20 10.02 -16.95 -25.43
N ASN A 21 9.51 -18.15 -25.27
CA ASN A 21 10.16 -19.18 -24.48
C ASN A 21 11.54 -19.58 -25.06
N LYS A 22 11.65 -19.72 -26.37
CA LYS A 22 12.94 -20.00 -27.05
C LYS A 22 13.94 -18.85 -26.85
N MET A 23 13.50 -17.61 -26.91
CA MET A 23 14.35 -16.45 -26.60
C MET A 23 14.81 -16.46 -25.12
N LEU A 24 13.91 -16.79 -24.20
CA LEU A 24 14.22 -16.90 -22.79
C LEU A 24 15.20 -18.05 -22.49
N ASP A 25 15.19 -19.13 -23.27
CA ASP A 25 16.14 -20.26 -23.13
C ASP A 25 17.60 -19.86 -23.39
N SER A 26 17.83 -18.82 -24.18
CA SER A 26 19.16 -18.27 -24.44
C SER A 26 19.62 -17.26 -23.37
N VAL A 27 18.76 -16.85 -22.44
CA VAL A 27 19.07 -15.86 -21.41
C VAL A 27 19.71 -16.52 -20.17
N PRO A 28 20.74 -15.91 -19.57
CA PRO A 28 21.33 -16.42 -18.33
C PRO A 28 20.28 -16.64 -17.23
N SER A 29 20.46 -17.68 -16.43
CA SER A 29 19.49 -18.14 -15.44
C SER A 29 19.08 -17.09 -14.41
N ASN A 30 20.01 -16.19 -14.04
CA ASN A 30 19.75 -15.07 -13.13
C ASN A 30 18.79 -14.02 -13.74
N ILE A 31 18.91 -13.75 -15.04
CA ILE A 31 18.01 -12.82 -15.76
C ILE A 31 16.66 -13.48 -15.99
N ARG A 32 16.64 -14.77 -16.33
CA ARG A 32 15.40 -15.54 -16.47
C ARG A 32 14.58 -15.50 -15.18
N GLY A 33 15.19 -15.81 -14.02
CA GLY A 33 14.52 -15.75 -12.73
C GLY A 33 13.97 -14.35 -12.39
N TYR A 34 14.64 -13.29 -12.84
CA TYR A 34 14.13 -11.92 -12.70
C TYR A 34 12.89 -11.67 -13.60
N ILE A 35 12.93 -12.12 -14.87
CA ILE A 35 11.80 -11.98 -15.80
C ILE A 35 10.59 -12.76 -15.29
N ASP A 36 10.79 -14.01 -14.85
CA ASP A 36 9.73 -14.84 -14.28
C ASP A 36 9.10 -14.19 -13.05
N GLY A 37 9.93 -13.56 -12.20
CA GLY A 37 9.48 -12.79 -11.05
C GLY A 37 8.59 -11.60 -11.44
N LEU A 38 8.98 -10.83 -12.47
CA LEU A 38 8.19 -9.72 -12.98
C LEU A 38 6.86 -10.19 -13.60
N GLN A 39 6.88 -11.28 -14.38
CA GLN A 39 5.66 -11.85 -14.96
C GLN A 39 4.69 -12.31 -13.88
N ASN A 40 5.18 -12.97 -12.84
CA ASN A 40 4.37 -13.38 -11.70
C ASN A 40 3.77 -12.17 -10.95
N GLN A 41 4.53 -11.07 -10.78
CA GLN A 41 4.01 -9.84 -10.19
C GLN A 41 2.88 -9.24 -11.04
N ILE A 42 3.06 -9.13 -12.35
CA ILE A 42 2.04 -8.60 -13.27
C ILE A 42 0.79 -9.47 -13.23
N SER A 43 0.94 -10.79 -13.29
CA SER A 43 -0.18 -11.74 -13.20
C SER A 43 -0.95 -11.61 -11.89
N ASN A 44 -0.24 -11.51 -10.77
CA ASN A 44 -0.84 -11.31 -9.46
C ASN A 44 -1.59 -9.97 -9.37
N MET A 45 -1.00 -8.87 -9.86
CA MET A 45 -1.68 -7.57 -9.91
C MET A 45 -2.96 -7.60 -10.73
N SER A 46 -2.92 -8.29 -11.89
CA SER A 46 -4.10 -8.46 -12.75
C SER A 46 -5.19 -9.28 -12.07
N ALA A 47 -4.82 -10.36 -11.37
CA ALA A 47 -5.75 -11.19 -10.62
C ALA A 47 -6.42 -10.42 -9.46
N ILE A 48 -5.62 -9.63 -8.71
CA ILE A 48 -6.13 -8.75 -7.66
C ILE A 48 -7.12 -7.73 -8.24
N GLY A 49 -6.75 -7.02 -9.31
CA GLY A 49 -7.62 -6.04 -9.95
C GLY A 49 -8.94 -6.65 -10.41
N LEU A 50 -8.90 -7.87 -10.97
CA LEU A 50 -10.11 -8.59 -11.38
C LEU A 50 -10.96 -9.03 -10.19
N ALA A 51 -10.36 -9.48 -9.10
CA ALA A 51 -11.07 -9.86 -7.89
C ALA A 51 -11.75 -8.66 -7.23
N LEU A 52 -11.02 -7.54 -7.07
CA LEU A 52 -11.55 -6.29 -6.54
C LEU A 52 -12.72 -5.73 -7.38
N SER A 53 -12.62 -5.82 -8.71
CA SER A 53 -13.68 -5.31 -9.61
C SER A 53 -14.97 -6.13 -9.59
N LYS A 54 -14.95 -7.36 -9.10
CA LYS A 54 -16.11 -8.25 -8.99
C LYS A 54 -16.82 -8.14 -7.64
N GLU A 55 -16.13 -7.67 -6.61
CA GLU A 55 -16.71 -7.56 -5.27
C GLU A 55 -17.67 -6.35 -5.22
N ARG A 56 -18.83 -6.56 -4.67
CA ARG A 56 -19.87 -5.54 -4.49
C ARG A 56 -20.13 -5.20 -3.04
N ASP A 57 -19.70 -6.06 -2.14
CA ASP A 57 -19.76 -5.81 -0.71
C ASP A 57 -18.57 -4.90 -0.33
N MET A 58 -18.88 -3.71 0.16
CA MET A 58 -17.88 -2.70 0.49
C MET A 58 -16.94 -3.16 1.60
N ASP A 59 -17.45 -3.83 2.62
CA ASP A 59 -16.61 -4.30 3.74
C ASP A 59 -15.63 -5.37 3.27
N LYS A 60 -16.07 -6.31 2.43
CA LYS A 60 -15.19 -7.29 1.79
C LYS A 60 -14.18 -6.64 0.88
N LEU A 61 -14.59 -5.66 0.08
CA LEU A 61 -13.69 -4.95 -0.82
C LEU A 61 -12.57 -4.25 -0.05
N LEU A 62 -12.92 -3.50 0.99
CA LEU A 62 -11.95 -2.80 1.83
C LEU A 62 -11.01 -3.78 2.54
N GLU A 63 -11.53 -4.90 3.02
CA GLU A 63 -10.73 -5.95 3.65
C GLU A 63 -9.76 -6.61 2.67
N MET A 64 -10.20 -6.91 1.46
CA MET A 64 -9.33 -7.42 0.39
C MET A 64 -8.21 -6.42 0.06
N ILE A 65 -8.51 -5.13 -0.03
CA ILE A 65 -7.50 -4.07 -0.26
C ILE A 65 -6.44 -4.09 0.86
N LEU A 66 -6.87 -4.13 2.12
CA LEU A 66 -5.96 -4.15 3.26
C LEU A 66 -5.10 -5.41 3.29
N LEU A 67 -5.70 -6.59 3.10
CA LEU A 67 -4.99 -7.87 3.09
C LEU A 67 -3.95 -7.95 1.98
N GLU A 68 -4.30 -7.51 0.77
CA GLU A 68 -3.36 -7.50 -0.36
C GLU A 68 -2.24 -6.46 -0.16
N ALA A 69 -2.54 -5.29 0.39
CA ALA A 69 -1.53 -4.30 0.72
C ALA A 69 -0.55 -4.83 1.78
N LYS A 70 -1.04 -5.51 2.83
CA LYS A 70 -0.22 -6.20 3.83
C LYS A 70 0.66 -7.27 3.17
N ARG A 71 0.08 -8.11 2.31
CA ARG A 71 0.80 -9.18 1.62
C ARG A 71 1.94 -8.66 0.74
N ILE A 72 1.67 -7.62 -0.07
CA ILE A 72 2.66 -7.03 -0.99
C ILE A 72 3.80 -6.36 -0.21
N SER A 73 3.48 -5.70 0.90
CA SER A 73 4.47 -5.00 1.74
C SER A 73 5.13 -5.89 2.78
N ASN A 74 4.68 -7.15 2.92
CA ASN A 74 5.06 -8.05 4.01
C ASN A 74 4.86 -7.41 5.40
N ALA A 75 3.80 -6.62 5.56
CA ALA A 75 3.49 -5.93 6.81
C ALA A 75 2.80 -6.87 7.80
N ASP A 76 3.18 -6.80 9.07
CA ASP A 76 2.54 -7.53 10.16
C ASP A 76 1.15 -7.02 10.45
N GLY A 77 0.95 -5.71 10.41
CA GLY A 77 -0.32 -5.05 10.66
C GLY A 77 -0.73 -4.06 9.61
N GLY A 78 -2.02 -3.74 9.63
CA GLY A 78 -2.56 -2.67 8.81
C GLY A 78 -3.90 -2.16 9.35
N THR A 79 -4.14 -0.88 9.09
CA THR A 79 -5.39 -0.20 9.41
C THR A 79 -5.88 0.54 8.18
N LEU A 80 -7.15 0.40 7.89
CA LEU A 80 -7.81 1.15 6.85
C LEU A 80 -8.79 2.13 7.48
N TYR A 81 -8.62 3.38 7.16
CA TYR A 81 -9.48 4.48 7.58
C TYR A 81 -10.31 4.96 6.40
N MET A 82 -11.57 5.28 6.66
CA MET A 82 -12.44 5.95 5.70
C MET A 82 -12.73 7.38 6.15
N MET A 83 -12.71 8.30 5.19
CA MET A 83 -13.08 9.69 5.41
C MET A 83 -14.57 9.78 5.73
N THR A 84 -14.91 10.58 6.73
CA THR A 84 -16.29 10.92 7.07
C THR A 84 -16.62 12.33 6.60
N ASP A 85 -17.91 12.63 6.46
CA ASP A 85 -18.41 13.94 6.00
C ASP A 85 -17.99 15.10 6.92
N ASP A 86 -17.73 14.80 8.20
CA ASP A 86 -17.27 15.78 9.21
C ASP A 86 -15.72 15.85 9.28
N HIS A 87 -15.03 15.47 8.22
CA HIS A 87 -13.57 15.54 8.11
C HIS A 87 -12.81 14.81 9.22
N ARG A 88 -13.21 13.54 9.46
CA ARG A 88 -12.50 12.63 10.34
C ARG A 88 -12.14 11.35 9.61
N LEU A 89 -11.15 10.65 10.12
CA LEU A 89 -10.80 9.32 9.64
C LEU A 89 -11.37 8.27 10.60
N ARG A 90 -12.46 7.63 10.20
CA ARG A 90 -13.07 6.53 10.94
C ARG A 90 -12.29 5.24 10.66
N PHE A 91 -11.94 4.53 11.72
CA PHE A 91 -11.39 3.17 11.59
C PHE A 91 -12.44 2.26 10.95
N SER A 92 -12.10 1.64 9.84
CA SER A 92 -12.99 0.72 9.13
C SER A 92 -12.54 -0.72 9.28
N ILE A 93 -11.23 -0.98 9.19
CA ILE A 93 -10.66 -2.32 9.37
C ILE A 93 -9.31 -2.18 10.05
N MET A 94 -9.01 -3.10 10.96
CA MET A 94 -7.76 -3.19 11.67
C MET A 94 -7.34 -4.66 11.82
N ILE A 95 -6.19 -5.01 11.27
CA ILE A 95 -5.65 -6.37 11.28
C ILE A 95 -4.19 -6.32 11.72
N THR A 96 -3.81 -7.15 12.71
CA THR A 96 -2.42 -7.34 13.13
C THR A 96 -2.19 -8.83 13.40
N ASP A 97 -1.39 -9.48 12.56
CA ASP A 97 -1.25 -10.93 12.57
C ASP A 97 -0.58 -11.44 13.84
N SER A 98 0.51 -10.81 14.29
CA SER A 98 1.22 -11.21 15.51
C SER A 98 0.44 -11.03 16.80
N LEU A 99 -0.63 -10.22 16.81
CA LEU A 99 -1.53 -9.99 17.92
C LEU A 99 -2.86 -10.74 17.80
N ASP A 100 -3.09 -11.47 16.72
CA ASP A 100 -4.38 -12.08 16.38
C ASP A 100 -5.55 -11.07 16.44
N VAL A 101 -5.28 -9.82 16.00
CA VAL A 101 -6.27 -8.74 15.95
C VAL A 101 -6.89 -8.70 14.56
N HIS A 102 -8.23 -8.85 14.54
CA HIS A 102 -9.05 -8.61 13.36
C HIS A 102 -10.35 -7.95 13.81
N MET A 103 -10.51 -6.66 13.51
CA MET A 103 -11.64 -5.83 13.90
C MET A 103 -12.15 -5.01 12.70
N GLY A 104 -13.43 -4.71 12.68
CA GLY A 104 -14.09 -4.06 11.55
C GLY A 104 -14.24 -4.99 10.34
N GLY A 105 -14.59 -4.43 9.18
CA GLY A 105 -14.81 -5.19 7.96
C GLY A 105 -15.78 -6.35 8.15
N THR A 106 -15.40 -7.53 7.67
CA THR A 106 -16.24 -8.74 7.75
C THR A 106 -16.15 -9.46 9.11
N SER A 107 -15.26 -9.03 10.03
CA SER A 107 -15.04 -9.71 11.32
C SER A 107 -16.23 -9.65 12.28
N GLY A 108 -17.13 -8.68 12.09
CA GLY A 108 -18.24 -8.42 13.01
C GLY A 108 -17.84 -7.84 14.38
N LYS A 109 -16.53 -7.59 14.60
CA LYS A 109 -16.03 -6.98 15.84
C LYS A 109 -15.92 -5.47 15.66
N GLU A 110 -16.47 -4.71 16.59
CA GLU A 110 -16.34 -3.25 16.59
C GLU A 110 -14.92 -2.81 16.93
N ILE A 111 -14.48 -1.71 16.31
CA ILE A 111 -13.21 -1.07 16.62
C ILE A 111 -13.47 -0.02 17.69
N PRO A 112 -12.93 -0.17 18.93
CA PRO A 112 -13.26 0.67 20.07
C PRO A 112 -12.43 1.98 20.09
N PHE A 113 -12.12 2.53 18.92
CA PHE A 113 -11.36 3.76 18.78
C PHE A 113 -12.19 4.88 18.19
N TYR A 114 -12.03 6.08 18.75
CA TYR A 114 -12.64 7.27 18.18
C TYR A 114 -12.02 7.63 16.84
N PRO A 115 -12.80 8.19 15.90
CA PRO A 115 -12.28 8.68 14.64
C PRO A 115 -11.18 9.73 14.86
N VAL A 116 -10.12 9.66 14.05
CA VAL A 116 -9.03 10.63 14.08
C VAL A 116 -9.51 11.93 13.44
N LYS A 117 -9.41 13.05 14.18
CA LYS A 117 -9.73 14.38 13.67
C LYS A 117 -8.64 14.81 12.68
N LEU A 118 -9.02 15.34 11.52
CA LEU A 118 -8.08 15.98 10.59
C LEU A 118 -7.68 17.37 11.06
N TYR A 119 -8.58 18.05 11.75
CA TYR A 119 -8.36 19.38 12.31
C TYR A 119 -8.60 19.35 13.83
N ASN A 120 -7.78 20.07 14.56
CA ASN A 120 -7.93 20.25 15.99
C ASN A 120 -9.16 21.11 16.33
N ASP A 121 -9.49 21.26 17.60
CA ASP A 121 -10.68 22.02 18.02
C ASP A 121 -10.55 23.54 17.78
N ASP A 122 -9.33 24.04 17.61
CA ASP A 122 -8.99 25.41 17.22
C ASP A 122 -9.03 25.64 15.68
N GLY A 123 -9.24 24.57 14.90
CA GLY A 123 -9.28 24.60 13.44
C GLY A 123 -7.94 24.37 12.76
N ASP A 124 -6.85 24.23 13.51
CA ASP A 124 -5.53 23.96 12.97
C ASP A 124 -5.42 22.51 12.43
N PRO A 125 -4.67 22.28 11.34
CA PRO A 125 -4.42 20.95 10.82
C PRO A 125 -3.73 20.04 11.83
N ASN A 126 -4.25 18.82 12.02
CA ASN A 126 -3.68 17.82 12.92
C ASN A 126 -2.51 17.07 12.24
N GLU A 127 -1.47 17.80 11.88
CA GLU A 127 -0.32 17.25 11.13
C GLU A 127 0.60 16.38 11.99
N ASN A 128 0.47 16.43 13.30
CA ASN A 128 1.25 15.58 14.21
C ASN A 128 0.80 14.12 14.20
N MET A 129 -0.44 13.85 13.80
CA MET A 129 -0.96 12.48 13.62
C MET A 129 -0.70 12.02 12.18
N ILE A 130 0.06 10.95 11.99
CA ILE A 130 0.49 10.46 10.67
C ILE A 130 -0.70 10.24 9.73
N ALA A 131 -1.76 9.57 10.20
CA ALA A 131 -2.93 9.31 9.38
C ALA A 131 -3.66 10.60 8.98
N ALA A 132 -3.78 11.56 9.91
CA ALA A 132 -4.37 12.86 9.63
C ALA A 132 -3.51 13.66 8.64
N ASN A 133 -2.19 13.70 8.84
CA ASN A 133 -1.26 14.37 7.93
C ASN A 133 -1.35 13.81 6.50
N ALA A 134 -1.35 12.49 6.34
CA ALA A 134 -1.53 11.86 5.04
C ALA A 134 -2.90 12.19 4.43
N GLY A 135 -3.95 12.23 5.25
CA GLY A 135 -5.31 12.57 4.84
C GLY A 135 -5.51 14.04 4.47
N ILE A 136 -4.79 14.96 5.09
CA ILE A 136 -4.86 16.39 4.79
C ILE A 136 -4.04 16.72 3.54
N ASN A 137 -2.77 16.30 3.54
CA ASN A 137 -1.79 16.72 2.54
C ASN A 137 -1.79 15.81 1.28
N GLY A 138 -2.47 14.67 1.33
CA GLY A 138 -2.55 13.74 0.21
C GLY A 138 -1.21 13.12 -0.18
N ILE A 139 -0.28 13.00 0.78
CA ILE A 139 1.09 12.49 0.61
C ILE A 139 1.28 11.14 1.29
N THR A 140 2.13 10.31 0.70
CA THR A 140 2.55 9.06 1.33
C THR A 140 3.66 9.34 2.35
N ILE A 141 3.48 8.83 3.57
CA ILE A 141 4.43 8.98 4.67
C ILE A 141 5.04 7.62 5.01
N ASN A 142 6.38 7.56 5.01
CA ASN A 142 7.12 6.35 5.34
C ASN A 142 8.03 6.61 6.54
N ILE A 143 7.74 5.94 7.65
CA ILE A 143 8.49 6.03 8.91
C ILE A 143 9.23 4.72 9.15
N PRO A 144 10.56 4.69 9.12
CA PRO A 144 11.33 3.46 9.34
C PRO A 144 11.36 3.02 10.81
N ASP A 145 11.31 3.95 11.76
CA ASP A 145 11.17 3.66 13.19
C ASP A 145 10.42 4.79 13.89
N ALA A 146 9.23 4.47 14.42
CA ALA A 146 8.35 5.40 15.13
C ALA A 146 8.93 5.90 16.45
N TYR A 147 9.84 5.14 17.07
CA TYR A 147 10.48 5.53 18.33
C TYR A 147 11.62 6.54 18.13
N GLU A 148 12.15 6.63 16.92
CA GLU A 148 13.24 7.54 16.54
C GLU A 148 12.73 8.72 15.69
N ALA A 149 11.53 8.61 15.12
CA ALA A 149 10.98 9.62 14.23
C ALA A 149 10.65 10.92 14.98
N LYS A 150 10.91 12.04 14.32
CA LYS A 150 10.59 13.39 14.80
C LYS A 150 9.47 13.98 13.96
N GLY A 151 8.71 14.89 14.55
CA GLY A 151 7.66 15.63 13.85
C GLY A 151 6.28 14.97 13.88
N PHE A 152 6.15 13.78 14.49
CA PHE A 152 4.88 13.11 14.69
C PHE A 152 4.67 12.71 16.15
N ASP A 153 3.41 12.64 16.56
CA ASP A 153 3.02 12.17 17.88
C ASP A 153 2.74 10.66 17.84
N PHE A 154 3.59 9.90 18.51
CA PHE A 154 3.46 8.47 18.70
C PHE A 154 3.05 8.07 20.12
N SER A 155 2.56 9.00 20.92
CA SER A 155 2.14 8.73 22.30
C SER A 155 1.07 7.63 22.37
N GLY A 156 0.06 7.71 21.53
CA GLY A 156 -0.98 6.68 21.42
C GLY A 156 -0.44 5.32 20.97
N THR A 157 0.49 5.30 20.02
CA THR A 157 1.18 4.10 19.57
C THR A 157 1.97 3.45 20.71
N LYS A 158 2.76 4.25 21.44
CA LYS A 158 3.57 3.75 22.56
C LYS A 158 2.70 3.21 23.68
N ALA A 159 1.59 3.88 24.02
CA ALA A 159 0.63 3.40 25.01
C ALA A 159 -0.03 2.07 24.59
N PHE A 160 -0.33 1.89 23.31
CA PHE A 160 -0.81 0.62 22.77
C PHE A 160 0.26 -0.48 22.87
N ASP A 161 1.49 -0.16 22.50
CA ASP A 161 2.62 -1.10 22.56
C ASP A 161 2.90 -1.55 23.99
N GLU A 162 2.91 -0.64 24.96
CA GLU A 162 3.06 -0.97 26.39
C GLU A 162 1.96 -1.91 26.91
N LYS A 163 0.72 -1.66 26.47
CA LYS A 163 -0.44 -2.46 26.89
C LYS A 163 -0.45 -3.85 26.30
N THR A 164 0.01 -4.01 25.07
CA THR A 164 -0.09 -5.25 24.30
C THR A 164 1.21 -6.05 24.24
N GLY A 165 2.33 -5.47 24.64
CA GLY A 165 3.68 -6.04 24.44
C GLY A 165 4.13 -5.99 22.97
N TYR A 166 3.39 -5.32 22.12
CA TYR A 166 3.75 -5.10 20.72
C TYR A 166 4.82 -4.01 20.62
N ARG A 167 5.52 -3.96 19.50
CA ARG A 167 6.39 -2.83 19.15
C ARG A 167 6.09 -2.35 17.74
N SER A 168 5.34 -1.28 17.65
CA SER A 168 5.06 -0.59 16.39
C SER A 168 6.30 0.16 15.94
N LYS A 169 7.07 -0.45 15.02
CA LYS A 169 8.34 0.10 14.54
C LYS A 169 8.16 0.95 13.29
N SER A 170 7.84 0.31 12.19
CA SER A 170 7.74 0.99 10.90
C SER A 170 6.31 1.25 10.49
N PHE A 171 6.09 2.39 9.82
CA PHE A 171 4.79 2.79 9.28
C PHE A 171 4.92 3.21 7.83
N LEU A 172 4.02 2.70 6.99
CA LEU A 172 3.77 3.20 5.65
C LEU A 172 2.32 3.66 5.61
N THR A 173 2.10 4.96 5.44
CA THR A 173 0.76 5.57 5.42
C THR A 173 0.50 6.16 4.06
N VAL A 174 -0.57 5.72 3.40
CA VAL A 174 -0.89 6.04 2.01
C VAL A 174 -2.30 6.61 1.93
N PRO A 175 -2.51 7.83 1.40
CA PRO A 175 -3.84 8.37 1.17
C PRO A 175 -4.52 7.62 0.02
N LEU A 176 -5.78 7.26 0.22
CA LEU A 176 -6.63 6.67 -0.81
C LEU A 176 -7.42 7.78 -1.51
N LYS A 177 -7.35 7.82 -2.82
CA LYS A 177 -7.99 8.85 -3.65
C LYS A 177 -9.01 8.23 -4.60
N ASN A 178 -10.09 8.94 -4.82
CA ASN A 178 -11.05 8.61 -5.86
C ASN A 178 -10.54 9.07 -7.25
N HIS A 179 -11.35 8.87 -8.30
CA HIS A 179 -11.02 9.27 -9.67
C HIS A 179 -10.95 10.79 -9.89
N GLU A 180 -11.47 11.58 -8.95
CA GLU A 180 -11.41 13.04 -8.94
C GLU A 180 -10.22 13.58 -8.12
N ASN A 181 -9.34 12.68 -7.64
CA ASN A 181 -8.21 12.96 -6.73
C ASN A 181 -8.62 13.44 -5.33
N GLU A 182 -9.88 13.29 -4.93
CA GLU A 182 -10.31 13.57 -3.58
C GLU A 182 -9.91 12.43 -2.64
N ILE A 183 -9.50 12.77 -1.42
CA ILE A 183 -9.08 11.79 -0.42
C ILE A 183 -10.31 11.18 0.24
N ILE A 184 -10.51 9.88 0.02
CA ILE A 184 -11.63 9.09 0.54
C ILE A 184 -11.26 8.24 1.75
N GLY A 185 -9.97 8.16 2.07
CA GLY A 185 -9.49 7.37 3.19
C GLY A 185 -7.98 7.37 3.29
N VAL A 186 -7.48 6.60 4.24
CA VAL A 186 -6.04 6.39 4.47
C VAL A 186 -5.79 4.92 4.77
N LEU A 187 -4.80 4.35 4.13
CA LEU A 187 -4.26 3.02 4.42
C LEU A 187 -2.96 3.18 5.20
N GLN A 188 -2.86 2.53 6.34
CA GLN A 188 -1.65 2.52 7.16
C GLN A 188 -1.19 1.08 7.38
N LEU A 189 0.05 0.80 7.01
CA LEU A 189 0.71 -0.51 7.17
C LEU A 189 1.77 -0.41 8.25
N LEU A 190 1.90 -1.47 9.04
CA LEU A 190 2.77 -1.51 10.22
C LEU A 190 3.74 -2.67 10.13
N ASN A 191 4.96 -2.43 10.58
CA ASN A 191 5.97 -3.47 10.78
C ASN A 191 6.19 -4.35 9.55
N ALA A 192 6.68 -3.73 8.47
CA ALA A 192 7.15 -4.49 7.31
C ALA A 192 8.28 -5.43 7.75
N GLN A 193 8.09 -6.74 7.52
CA GLN A 193 9.02 -7.79 7.91
C GLN A 193 10.01 -8.08 6.78
N GLU A 194 11.23 -8.47 7.14
CA GLU A 194 12.20 -8.96 6.17
C GLU A 194 11.74 -10.33 5.65
N ILE A 195 11.70 -10.49 4.34
CA ILE A 195 11.44 -11.79 3.73
C ILE A 195 12.69 -12.64 3.94
N LYS A 196 12.62 -13.66 4.81
CA LYS A 196 13.66 -14.67 4.99
C LYS A 196 13.77 -15.63 3.79
N SER A 197 13.69 -15.14 2.58
CA SER A 197 13.92 -15.92 1.37
C SER A 197 15.18 -15.43 0.69
N ASN A 198 15.97 -16.35 0.13
CA ASN A 198 17.24 -16.12 -0.59
C ASN A 198 17.11 -15.20 -1.85
N ILE A 199 16.09 -14.38 -1.95
CA ILE A 199 15.86 -13.47 -3.07
C ILE A 199 16.06 -12.05 -2.55
N LYS A 200 17.27 -11.54 -2.77
CA LYS A 200 17.79 -10.19 -2.45
C LYS A 200 17.05 -8.99 -3.09
N TYR A 201 15.83 -9.15 -3.61
CA TYR A 201 15.23 -8.17 -4.52
C TYR A 201 14.14 -7.26 -3.92
N VAL A 202 13.67 -7.52 -2.70
CA VAL A 202 12.60 -6.69 -2.09
C VAL A 202 13.14 -5.42 -1.42
N CYS A 203 14.41 -5.40 -0.99
CA CYS A 203 15.04 -4.20 -0.43
C CYS A 203 15.22 -3.05 -1.43
N TYR A 204 15.19 -3.30 -2.73
CA TYR A 204 15.34 -2.26 -3.76
C TYR A 204 14.11 -1.35 -3.90
N TRP A 205 12.94 -1.82 -3.57
CA TRP A 205 11.72 -1.01 -3.68
C TRP A 205 11.68 0.10 -2.61
N PHE A 206 12.08 -0.22 -1.39
CA PHE A 206 12.19 0.76 -0.30
C PHE A 206 13.33 1.78 -0.51
N SER A 207 14.41 1.39 -1.19
CA SER A 207 15.54 2.29 -1.48
C SER A 207 15.33 3.12 -2.75
N SER A 208 14.50 2.69 -3.70
CA SER A 208 14.19 3.42 -4.93
C SER A 208 13.28 4.62 -4.67
N ILE A 209 12.38 4.55 -3.67
CA ILE A 209 11.58 5.70 -3.24
C ILE A 209 12.45 6.80 -2.61
N LYS A 210 13.58 6.42 -1.97
CA LYS A 210 14.57 7.40 -1.46
C LYS A 210 15.36 8.13 -2.56
N ARG A 211 15.43 7.60 -3.80
CA ARG A 211 16.18 8.23 -4.92
C ARG A 211 15.31 9.04 -5.88
N ALA A 212 14.00 8.85 -5.86
CA ALA A 212 13.08 9.76 -6.53
C ALA A 212 12.88 10.96 -5.58
N GLY A 213 13.85 11.88 -5.60
CA GLY A 213 13.83 13.05 -4.74
C GLY A 213 12.58 13.90 -4.97
N TYR A 214 11.76 13.92 -3.97
CA TYR A 214 10.90 15.05 -3.67
C TYR A 214 11.46 15.65 -2.38
N GLY A 215 12.38 16.63 -2.59
CA GLY A 215 12.75 17.60 -1.60
C GLY A 215 11.71 18.69 -1.57
#